data_afc20715ae01520664a87f0c9a8e5b82
#
_entry.id   afc20715ae01520664a87f0c9a8e5b82
#
_cell.length_a   1.000
_cell.length_b   1.000
_cell.length_c   1.000
_cell.angle_alpha   90.00
_cell.angle_beta   90.00
_cell.angle_gamma   90.00
#
_symmetry.space_group_name_H-M   'P 1'
#
loop_
_entity.id
_entity.type
_entity.pdbx_description
1 polymer ?
#
loop_
_entity_poly.entity_id
_entity_poly.type
_entity_poly.pdbx_seq_one_letter_code
_entity_poly.pdbx_strand_id
1 'polypeptide(L)'
;MVPAKGCLGEQPSKKKLKFTQEPITFNDDDLEGAIQLHDDALVVTARINSFIMKRVLIDSGSGSEVMYPDLFKGLGLKNEDLSKYDTPLVRFDGRMAIPEGQISLPVSMEGKEVIVTFIVVASFSPYTVILGRPWIHAMEAVPSTLHVKVKFYTE
;
A
#
# COMPACT_ATOMS: atom_id res chain seq x y z
N MET A 1 5.74 2.32 13.91
CA MET A 1 6.02 1.68 13.77
C MET A 1 6.74 1.02 14.28
N VAL A 2 7.03 0.95 14.43
CA VAL A 2 7.61 0.41 14.81
C VAL A 2 7.38 -0.30 15.57
N PRO A 3 6.92 -0.35 15.83
CA PRO A 3 6.91 -1.15 16.64
C PRO A 3 6.68 -2.24 16.52
N ALA A 4 6.26 -2.17 16.06
CA ALA A 4 6.08 -3.33 15.99
C ALA A 4 7.11 -4.11 16.06
N LYS A 5 7.69 -3.65 16.10
CA LYS A 5 8.56 -4.27 16.14
C LYS A 5 8.87 -4.74 17.20
N GLY A 6 8.71 -4.15 18.05
CA GLY A 6 9.16 -4.75 19.22
C GLY A 6 8.84 -6.16 19.34
N CYS A 7 7.71 -6.44 18.98
CA CYS A 7 7.30 -7.81 19.08
C CYS A 7 8.20 -8.77 18.36
N LEU A 8 9.11 -8.24 17.59
CA LEU A 8 9.99 -9.10 16.85
C LEU A 8 11.08 -9.69 17.67
N GLY A 9 11.24 -9.23 18.88
CA GLY A 9 12.25 -9.79 19.74
C GLY A 9 12.15 -11.28 19.91
N GLU A 10 10.99 -11.80 19.77
CA GLU A 10 10.79 -13.22 19.92
C GLU A 10 11.20 -14.05 18.72
N GLN A 11 11.75 -13.44 17.69
CA GLN A 11 12.11 -14.14 16.46
C GLN A 11 13.63 -14.09 16.21
N PRO A 12 14.44 -14.59 17.11
CA PRO A 12 15.87 -14.40 16.96
C PRO A 12 16.47 -15.09 15.73
N SER A 13 16.00 -16.25 15.41
CA SER A 13 16.55 -16.95 14.24
C SER A 13 16.25 -16.24 12.96
N LYS A 14 15.08 -15.65 12.85
CA LYS A 14 14.71 -14.90 11.64
C LYS A 14 15.54 -13.65 11.52
N LYS A 15 15.86 -13.03 12.62
CA LYS A 15 16.67 -11.81 12.58
C LYS A 15 18.04 -12.05 12.02
N LYS A 16 18.60 -13.22 12.26
CA LYS A 16 19.91 -13.55 11.73
C LYS A 16 19.95 -13.50 10.21
N LEU A 17 18.84 -13.84 9.57
CA LEU A 17 18.77 -13.85 8.13
C LEU A 17 18.85 -12.45 7.53
N LYS A 18 18.68 -11.42 8.34
CA LYS A 18 18.68 -10.04 7.88
C LYS A 18 19.95 -9.29 8.23
N PHE A 19 20.98 -9.99 8.71
CA PHE A 19 22.22 -9.33 9.07
C PHE A 19 22.93 -8.68 7.92
N THR A 20 22.69 -9.16 6.70
CA THR A 20 23.33 -8.59 5.52
C THR A 20 22.64 -7.32 5.02
N GLN A 21 21.49 -7.00 5.57
CA GLN A 21 20.76 -5.81 5.17
C GLN A 21 20.90 -4.73 6.22
N GLU A 22 21.16 -3.52 5.76
CA GLU A 22 21.19 -2.39 6.66
C GLU A 22 19.78 -2.03 7.11
N PRO A 23 19.61 -1.53 8.34
CA PRO A 23 18.29 -1.11 8.79
C PRO A 23 17.75 0.02 7.91
N ILE A 24 16.45 -0.01 7.68
CA ILE A 24 15.78 1.09 7.01
C ILE A 24 15.58 2.19 8.02
N THR A 25 16.10 3.38 7.72
CA THR A 25 16.00 4.54 8.59
C THR A 25 15.56 5.75 7.80
N PHE A 26 15.01 6.72 8.49
CA PHE A 26 14.69 8.04 7.94
C PHE A 26 15.46 9.08 8.74
N ASN A 27 15.98 10.09 8.05
CA ASN A 27 16.76 11.15 8.67
C ASN A 27 16.42 12.48 8.01
N ASP A 28 17.14 13.54 8.39
CA ASP A 28 16.84 14.87 7.89
C ASP A 28 17.01 14.98 6.37
N ASP A 29 17.90 14.22 5.79
CA ASP A 29 18.07 14.22 4.33
C ASP A 29 16.81 13.73 3.62
N ASP A 30 16.03 12.89 4.25
CA ASP A 30 14.80 12.38 3.68
C ASP A 30 13.67 13.42 3.71
N LEU A 31 13.87 14.53 4.39
CA LEU A 31 12.90 15.62 4.38
C LEU A 31 13.02 16.51 3.14
N GLU A 32 14.05 16.29 2.33
CA GLU A 32 14.22 17.05 1.11
C GLU A 32 12.99 16.84 0.21
N GLY A 33 12.42 17.93 -0.25
CA GLY A 33 11.21 17.89 -1.05
C GLY A 33 9.93 17.87 -0.25
N ALA A 34 10.01 17.71 1.07
CA ALA A 34 8.84 17.76 1.93
C ALA A 34 8.75 19.12 2.60
N ILE A 35 7.54 19.67 2.68
CA ILE A 35 7.29 20.93 3.38
C ILE A 35 7.10 20.59 4.85
N GLN A 36 7.81 21.28 5.71
CA GLN A 36 7.68 21.03 7.14
C GLN A 36 6.28 21.38 7.63
N LEU A 37 5.83 20.65 8.63
CA LEU A 37 4.50 20.83 9.22
C LEU A 37 3.38 20.61 8.22
N HIS A 38 3.62 19.75 7.23
CA HIS A 38 2.58 19.38 6.28
C HIS A 38 1.73 18.24 6.86
N ASP A 39 0.55 18.09 6.31
CA ASP A 39 -0.30 16.92 6.57
C ASP A 39 -0.66 16.22 5.26
N ASP A 40 0.29 16.21 4.35
CA ASP A 40 0.12 15.57 3.06
C ASP A 40 0.06 14.05 3.20
N ALA A 41 -0.80 13.44 2.42
CA ALA A 41 -0.86 11.99 2.33
C ALA A 41 0.38 11.47 1.60
N LEU A 42 0.76 10.24 1.92
CA LEU A 42 1.87 9.58 1.23
C LEU A 42 1.34 8.98 -0.08
N VAL A 43 1.61 9.67 -1.18
CA VAL A 43 1.11 9.29 -2.50
C VAL A 43 2.30 8.99 -3.39
N VAL A 44 2.23 7.85 -4.06
CA VAL A 44 3.34 7.36 -4.88
C VAL A 44 2.86 6.96 -6.27
N THR A 45 3.82 6.64 -7.13
CA THR A 45 3.58 6.06 -8.44
C THR A 45 4.02 4.60 -8.40
N ALA A 46 3.19 3.72 -8.91
CA ALA A 46 3.48 2.30 -8.96
C ALA A 46 3.02 1.72 -10.29
N ARG A 47 3.62 0.59 -10.68
CA ARG A 47 3.14 -0.15 -11.83
C ARG A 47 2.13 -1.18 -11.35
N ILE A 48 0.91 -1.08 -11.84
CA ILE A 48 -0.13 -2.05 -11.52
C ILE A 48 -0.50 -2.75 -12.81
N ASN A 49 -0.33 -4.07 -12.80
CA ASN A 49 -0.42 -4.88 -14.00
C ASN A 49 0.65 -4.36 -14.99
N SER A 50 0.27 -3.91 -16.16
CA SER A 50 1.22 -3.37 -17.14
C SER A 50 1.17 -1.85 -17.25
N PHE A 51 0.44 -1.19 -16.34
CA PHE A 51 0.23 0.26 -16.42
C PHE A 51 0.93 0.98 -15.29
N ILE A 52 1.46 2.17 -15.59
CA ILE A 52 2.04 3.04 -14.57
C ILE A 52 0.93 3.89 -13.99
N MET A 53 0.71 3.76 -12.69
CA MET A 53 -0.38 4.43 -12.00
C MET A 53 0.16 5.48 -11.07
N LYS A 54 -0.41 6.67 -11.15
CA LYS A 54 -0.14 7.76 -10.22
C LYS A 54 -1.25 7.81 -9.18
N ARG A 55 -1.03 8.59 -8.13
CA ARG A 55 -2.02 8.83 -7.08
C ARG A 55 -2.36 7.55 -6.32
N VAL A 56 -1.34 6.75 -6.06
CA VAL A 56 -1.44 5.55 -5.25
C VAL A 56 -1.20 5.95 -3.81
N LEU A 57 -2.21 5.83 -2.97
CA LEU A 57 -2.10 6.20 -1.57
C LEU A 57 -1.55 5.03 -0.76
N ILE A 58 -0.52 5.28 0.04
CA ILE A 58 -0.02 4.30 1.00
C ILE A 58 -0.58 4.69 2.37
N ASP A 59 -1.39 3.79 2.94
CA ASP A 59 -2.11 4.07 4.18
C ASP A 59 -1.93 2.92 5.15
N SER A 60 -1.06 3.13 6.14
CA SER A 60 -0.80 2.12 7.16
C SER A 60 -2.00 1.90 8.10
N GLY A 61 -2.97 2.79 8.05
CA GLY A 61 -4.21 2.63 8.80
C GLY A 61 -5.21 1.70 8.13
N SER A 62 -4.98 1.35 6.85
CA SER A 62 -5.90 0.50 6.12
C SER A 62 -5.51 -0.98 6.26
N GLY A 63 -6.47 -1.81 6.60
CA GLY A 63 -6.27 -3.25 6.67
C GLY A 63 -6.46 -3.97 5.35
N SER A 64 -6.79 -3.24 4.30
CA SER A 64 -7.07 -3.81 2.99
C SER A 64 -6.53 -2.90 1.91
N GLU A 65 -6.28 -3.47 0.74
CA GLU A 65 -6.00 -2.70 -0.47
C GLU A 65 -7.33 -2.45 -1.18
N VAL A 66 -7.51 -1.22 -1.63
CA VAL A 66 -8.78 -0.80 -2.26
C VAL A 66 -8.50 -0.22 -3.63
N MET A 67 -9.29 -0.62 -4.61
CA MET A 67 -9.22 -0.09 -5.96
C MET A 67 -10.51 0.67 -6.28
N TYR A 68 -10.34 1.86 -6.84
CA TYR A 68 -11.45 2.72 -7.18
C TYR A 68 -11.85 2.57 -8.64
N PRO A 69 -13.09 2.98 -9.01
CA PRO A 69 -13.63 2.66 -10.32
C PRO A 69 -12.83 3.19 -11.50
N ASP A 70 -12.24 4.37 -11.37
CA ASP A 70 -11.52 4.95 -12.50
C ASP A 70 -10.35 4.07 -12.94
N LEU A 71 -9.60 3.53 -11.97
CA LEU A 71 -8.51 2.64 -12.30
C LEU A 71 -9.04 1.30 -12.81
N PHE A 72 -10.05 0.77 -12.17
CA PHE A 72 -10.61 -0.51 -12.57
C PHE A 72 -11.02 -0.49 -14.05
N LYS A 73 -11.71 0.56 -14.44
CA LYS A 73 -12.13 0.74 -15.84
C LYS A 73 -10.92 1.00 -16.74
N GLY A 74 -9.98 1.80 -16.27
CA GLY A 74 -8.79 2.14 -17.04
C GLY A 74 -7.92 0.94 -17.35
N LEU A 75 -7.95 -0.08 -16.52
CA LEU A 75 -7.22 -1.33 -16.76
C LEU A 75 -7.94 -2.26 -17.72
N GLY A 76 -9.13 -1.88 -18.19
CA GLY A 76 -9.92 -2.72 -19.08
C GLY A 76 -10.60 -3.89 -18.39
N LEU A 77 -10.71 -3.84 -17.08
CA LEU A 77 -11.30 -4.91 -16.30
C LEU A 77 -12.81 -4.80 -16.27
N LYS A 78 -13.47 -5.93 -16.15
CA LYS A 78 -14.93 -6.01 -16.09
C LYS A 78 -15.36 -6.73 -14.84
N ASN A 79 -16.63 -6.56 -14.46
CA ASN A 79 -17.16 -7.21 -13.25
C ASN A 79 -17.01 -8.73 -13.28
N GLU A 80 -17.01 -9.32 -14.46
CA GLU A 80 -16.83 -10.79 -14.58
C GLU A 80 -15.40 -11.21 -14.23
N ASP A 81 -14.44 -10.28 -14.21
CA ASP A 81 -13.08 -10.58 -13.79
C ASP A 81 -12.93 -10.58 -12.27
N LEU A 82 -13.97 -10.19 -11.55
CA LEU A 82 -13.93 -10.09 -10.10
C LEU A 82 -14.35 -11.36 -9.44
N SER A 83 -13.65 -11.72 -8.36
CA SER A 83 -14.09 -12.75 -7.44
C SER A 83 -15.04 -12.14 -6.42
N LYS A 84 -15.90 -12.99 -5.87
CA LYS A 84 -16.87 -12.51 -4.90
C LYS A 84 -16.19 -12.10 -3.60
N TYR A 85 -16.66 -11.00 -3.02
CA TYR A 85 -16.20 -10.54 -1.72
C TYR A 85 -17.43 -10.02 -0.96
N ASP A 86 -17.83 -10.77 0.09
CA ASP A 86 -19.10 -10.53 0.77
C ASP A 86 -19.00 -9.62 1.98
N THR A 87 -17.79 -9.34 2.45
CA THR A 87 -17.62 -8.61 3.69
C THR A 87 -17.74 -7.10 3.43
N PRO A 88 -18.66 -6.42 4.10
CA PRO A 88 -18.75 -4.97 3.94
C PRO A 88 -17.51 -4.27 4.48
N LEU A 89 -17.18 -3.12 3.88
CA LEU A 89 -16.10 -2.28 4.35
C LEU A 89 -16.69 -1.16 5.20
N VAL A 90 -16.00 -0.84 6.29
CA VAL A 90 -16.42 0.27 7.15
C VAL A 90 -15.63 1.51 6.75
N ARG A 91 -16.34 2.58 6.43
CA ARG A 91 -15.74 3.86 6.06
C ARG A 91 -15.40 4.66 7.31
N PHE A 92 -14.62 5.72 7.14
CA PHE A 92 -14.26 6.61 8.25
C PHE A 92 -15.47 7.16 8.98
N ASP A 93 -16.55 7.44 8.25
CA ASP A 93 -17.76 8.01 8.83
C ASP A 93 -18.66 6.95 9.46
N GLY A 94 -18.19 5.72 9.57
CA GLY A 94 -18.94 4.62 10.15
C GLY A 94 -19.92 3.96 9.20
N ARG A 95 -20.09 4.48 7.99
CA ARG A 95 -20.97 3.85 7.02
C ARG A 95 -20.32 2.63 6.41
N MET A 96 -21.17 1.70 6.02
CA MET A 96 -20.71 0.47 5.39
C MET A 96 -20.84 0.60 3.89
N ALA A 97 -19.84 0.06 3.16
CA ALA A 97 -19.87 -0.02 1.72
C ALA A 97 -19.77 -1.47 1.31
N ILE A 98 -20.58 -1.87 0.33
CA ILE A 98 -20.55 -3.23 -0.19
C ILE A 98 -19.62 -3.22 -1.40
N PRO A 99 -18.52 -4.00 -1.38
CA PRO A 99 -17.61 -4.05 -2.51
C PRO A 99 -18.24 -4.68 -3.74
N GLU A 100 -17.73 -4.30 -4.91
CA GLU A 100 -18.10 -4.95 -6.16
C GLU A 100 -17.50 -6.34 -6.26
N GLY A 101 -16.36 -6.57 -5.61
CA GLY A 101 -15.65 -7.83 -5.64
C GLY A 101 -14.19 -7.61 -5.33
N GLN A 102 -13.37 -8.60 -5.63
CA GLN A 102 -11.92 -8.49 -5.43
C GLN A 102 -11.18 -9.04 -6.63
N ILE A 103 -9.94 -8.57 -6.80
CA ILE A 103 -9.09 -9.01 -7.90
C ILE A 103 -7.62 -8.95 -7.44
N SER A 104 -6.84 -9.94 -7.89
CA SER A 104 -5.41 -9.99 -7.58
C SER A 104 -4.61 -9.57 -8.79
N LEU A 105 -3.74 -8.60 -8.62
CA LEU A 105 -2.92 -8.04 -9.69
C LEU A 105 -1.49 -7.84 -9.20
N PRO A 106 -0.50 -7.95 -10.09
CA PRO A 106 0.88 -7.64 -9.72
C PRO A 106 1.06 -6.14 -9.56
N VAL A 107 1.73 -5.74 -8.49
CA VAL A 107 2.11 -4.36 -8.23
C VAL A 107 3.62 -4.31 -8.13
N SER A 108 4.22 -3.45 -8.93
CA SER A 108 5.66 -3.34 -9.02
C SER A 108 6.10 -1.92 -8.69
N MET A 109 7.14 -1.81 -7.87
CA MET A 109 7.70 -0.53 -7.49
C MET A 109 9.20 -0.70 -7.36
N GLU A 110 9.96 0.14 -8.07
CA GLU A 110 11.43 0.09 -8.06
C GLU A 110 11.94 -1.32 -8.36
N GLY A 111 11.29 -2.02 -9.27
CA GLY A 111 11.71 -3.35 -9.68
C GLY A 111 11.29 -4.48 -8.76
N LYS A 112 10.69 -4.19 -7.63
CA LYS A 112 10.19 -5.22 -6.72
C LYS A 112 8.69 -5.40 -6.95
N GLU A 113 8.28 -6.64 -7.18
CA GLU A 113 6.90 -6.95 -7.51
C GLU A 113 6.28 -7.87 -6.47
N VAL A 114 5.05 -7.58 -6.09
CA VAL A 114 4.23 -8.45 -5.24
C VAL A 114 2.84 -8.54 -5.83
N ILE A 115 2.17 -9.66 -5.58
CA ILE A 115 0.77 -9.82 -5.98
C ILE A 115 -0.10 -9.24 -4.88
N VAL A 116 -0.99 -8.34 -5.27
CA VAL A 116 -1.87 -7.63 -4.35
C VAL A 116 -3.31 -7.97 -4.66
N THR A 117 -4.08 -8.31 -3.64
CA THR A 117 -5.51 -8.54 -3.79
C THR A 117 -6.25 -7.26 -3.43
N PHE A 118 -6.87 -6.66 -4.43
CA PHE A 118 -7.61 -5.42 -4.27
C PHE A 118 -9.09 -5.69 -4.07
N ILE A 119 -9.69 -4.94 -3.16
CA ILE A 119 -11.14 -4.89 -3.03
C ILE A 119 -11.62 -3.74 -3.90
N VAL A 120 -12.49 -4.03 -4.86
CA VAL A 120 -12.98 -3.03 -5.80
C VAL A 120 -14.27 -2.44 -5.26
N VAL A 121 -14.31 -1.13 -5.16
CA VAL A 121 -15.46 -0.41 -4.64
C VAL A 121 -16.02 0.53 -5.71
N ALA A 122 -17.25 0.96 -5.52
CA ALA A 122 -17.93 1.84 -6.47
C ALA A 122 -17.87 3.31 -6.06
N SER A 123 -17.17 3.62 -4.99
CA SER A 123 -17.12 4.99 -4.46
C SER A 123 -16.14 5.85 -5.22
N PHE A 124 -16.38 7.15 -5.26
CA PHE A 124 -15.43 8.10 -5.81
C PHE A 124 -14.28 8.34 -4.85
N SER A 125 -13.08 8.53 -5.39
CA SER A 125 -11.92 8.92 -4.63
C SER A 125 -10.95 9.67 -5.52
N PRO A 126 -10.20 10.64 -4.98
CA PRO A 126 -9.14 11.29 -5.73
C PRO A 126 -7.94 10.37 -5.96
N TYR A 127 -7.88 9.23 -5.28
CA TYR A 127 -6.81 8.27 -5.43
C TYR A 127 -7.24 7.14 -6.36
N THR A 128 -6.26 6.48 -7.00
CA THR A 128 -6.53 5.34 -7.86
C THR A 128 -6.69 4.07 -7.07
N VAL A 129 -5.80 3.86 -6.11
CA VAL A 129 -5.87 2.73 -5.19
C VAL A 129 -5.35 3.16 -3.82
N ILE A 130 -5.67 2.35 -2.82
CA ILE A 130 -5.06 2.43 -1.50
C ILE A 130 -4.26 1.14 -1.30
N LEU A 131 -2.98 1.28 -0.95
CA LEU A 131 -2.14 0.17 -0.54
C LEU A 131 -2.06 0.21 0.99
N GLY A 132 -2.59 -0.82 1.60
CA GLY A 132 -2.68 -0.91 3.06
C GLY A 132 -1.61 -1.80 3.67
N ARG A 133 -1.88 -2.26 4.89
CA ARG A 133 -0.92 -3.07 5.62
C ARG A 133 -0.52 -4.36 4.93
N PRO A 134 -1.42 -5.10 4.23
CA PRO A 134 -0.95 -6.31 3.57
C PRO A 134 0.15 -6.05 2.55
N TRP A 135 0.02 -4.97 1.75
CA TRP A 135 1.08 -4.61 0.81
C TRP A 135 2.34 -4.16 1.53
N ILE A 136 2.18 -3.32 2.58
CA ILE A 136 3.32 -2.83 3.35
C ILE A 136 4.12 -4.00 3.91
N HIS A 137 3.43 -4.99 4.45
CA HIS A 137 4.08 -6.17 5.02
C HIS A 137 4.72 -7.05 3.95
N ALA A 138 4.05 -7.25 2.82
CA ALA A 138 4.59 -8.07 1.74
C ALA A 138 5.86 -7.46 1.16
N MET A 139 5.93 -6.14 1.09
CA MET A 139 7.11 -5.42 0.61
C MET A 139 8.19 -5.27 1.67
N GLU A 140 7.87 -5.56 2.92
CA GLU A 140 8.71 -5.21 4.06
C GLU A 140 9.06 -3.73 4.02
N ALA A 141 8.07 -2.92 3.71
CA ALA A 141 8.23 -1.49 3.50
C ALA A 141 8.04 -0.72 4.79
N VAL A 142 8.70 0.43 4.87
CA VAL A 142 8.55 1.35 5.99
C VAL A 142 8.09 2.68 5.43
N PRO A 143 6.81 3.03 5.60
CA PRO A 143 6.32 4.34 5.17
C PRO A 143 6.56 5.40 6.22
N SER A 144 6.79 6.63 5.78
CA SER A 144 6.88 7.78 6.66
C SER A 144 6.11 8.93 6.04
N THR A 145 5.03 9.32 6.68
CA THR A 145 4.25 10.46 6.22
C THR A 145 4.99 11.76 6.49
N LEU A 146 5.79 11.82 7.56
CA LEU A 146 6.59 13.01 7.84
C LEU A 146 7.56 13.30 6.70
N HIS A 147 8.21 12.27 6.16
CA HIS A 147 9.20 12.42 5.09
C HIS A 147 8.57 12.31 3.70
N VAL A 148 7.30 11.96 3.61
CA VAL A 148 6.55 11.72 2.37
C VAL A 148 7.30 10.70 1.50
N LYS A 149 7.74 9.62 2.12
CA LYS A 149 8.53 8.58 1.45
C LYS A 149 8.18 7.21 2.01
N VAL A 150 8.39 6.21 1.19
CA VAL A 150 8.34 4.82 1.60
C VAL A 150 9.65 4.17 1.17
N LYS A 151 10.23 3.40 2.06
CA LYS A 151 11.50 2.71 1.79
C LYS A 151 11.33 1.22 1.94
N PHE A 152 12.01 0.46 1.09
CA PHE A 152 12.02 -0.99 1.13
C PHE A 152 13.30 -1.48 0.47
N TYR A 153 13.65 -2.74 0.75
CA TYR A 153 14.82 -3.34 0.12
C TYR A 153 14.45 -3.83 -1.28
N THR A 154 15.39 -3.67 -2.21
CA THR A 154 15.29 -4.22 -3.55
C THR A 154 16.46 -5.16 -3.76
N GLU A 155 16.32 -6.04 -4.75
CA GLU A 155 17.42 -6.95 -5.11
C GLU A 155 18.24 -6.43 -6.26
#